data_f785215bb8b94c8badba2bf865fb15e1
#
_entry.id   f785215bb8b94c8badba2bf865fb15e1
#
_cell.length_a   1.000
_cell.length_b   1.000
_cell.length_c   1.000
_cell.angle_alpha   90.00
_cell.angle_beta   90.00
_cell.angle_gamma   90.00
#
_symmetry.space_group_name_H-M   'P 1'
#
loop_
_entity.id
_entity.type
_entity.pdbx_description
1 polymer ?
#
loop_
_entity_poly.entity_id
_entity_poly.type
_entity_poly.pdbx_seq_one_letter_code
_entity_poly.pdbx_strand_id
1 'polypeptide(L)'
;MIPGLKNQRADMSKEPQLKILLISDSKPGHISQSLGLIKVIERIRPVEVTELVVSLRLKILRLLLRYAINKNSRWRTFLLEKSYGFEIKDSSGFHLIVSSGGDTSFASAVLAREWGIPNFYLGSLRSLKPELFSRIFTLDAVFDERGEMVPNNVLMPLLPSKGLSERDFQEAARLRESGAGNLVFTLVLGGDGVGYRYTDADWKNLADAMNFYSANNSARWLIITSRRSGTKVEEVLKNSLQSEYILESTYYSDSPQSNKVTCYAKASDLTFCSEDSMTMLNEALLAGARVIAISPEKVKSPHRYESKIHRLSHNKFIQRCSINSLKALRLKNLDTLAQPDLEEWNERFTDAVRRAITKLIYTDSTGCD
;
A
#
# COMPACT_ATOMS: atom_id res chain seq x y z
N MET A 1 -17.73 7.58 25.16
CA MET A 1 -18.05 6.14 25.05
C MET A 1 -19.39 6.01 24.33
N ILE A 2 -19.40 5.56 23.09
CA ILE A 2 -20.61 5.44 22.27
C ILE A 2 -21.27 4.10 22.64
N PRO A 3 -22.55 4.04 23.09
CA PRO A 3 -23.19 2.82 23.61
C PRO A 3 -23.42 1.69 22.59
N GLY A 4 -23.27 1.94 21.30
CA GLY A 4 -23.58 0.95 20.25
C GLY A 4 -22.49 -0.09 19.96
N LEU A 5 -21.24 0.12 20.35
CA LEU A 5 -20.11 -0.74 19.99
C LEU A 5 -19.97 -2.03 20.84
N LYS A 6 -20.56 -2.06 22.03
CA LYS A 6 -20.50 -3.26 22.90
C LYS A 6 -21.44 -4.38 22.45
N ASN A 7 -22.59 -4.08 21.88
CA ASN A 7 -23.55 -5.09 21.45
C ASN A 7 -23.16 -5.79 20.13
N GLN A 8 -22.43 -5.12 19.23
CA GLN A 8 -21.98 -5.76 18.00
C GLN A 8 -20.86 -6.80 18.21
N ARG A 9 -19.99 -6.61 19.20
CA ARG A 9 -18.93 -7.60 19.52
C ARG A 9 -19.44 -8.89 20.18
N ALA A 10 -20.52 -8.81 20.93
CA ALA A 10 -21.11 -10.00 21.61
C ALA A 10 -21.80 -10.95 20.63
N ASP A 11 -22.29 -10.45 19.50
CA ASP A 11 -22.98 -11.26 18.47
C ASP A 11 -21.99 -11.92 17.49
N MET A 12 -20.84 -11.32 17.27
CA MET A 12 -19.79 -11.85 16.38
C MET A 12 -19.15 -13.15 16.88
N SER A 13 -19.22 -13.48 18.18
CA SER A 13 -18.62 -14.68 18.74
C SER A 13 -19.33 -15.98 18.35
N LYS A 14 -20.52 -15.90 17.78
CA LYS A 14 -21.35 -17.05 17.35
C LYS A 14 -21.25 -17.35 15.85
N GLU A 15 -20.66 -16.46 15.05
CA GLU A 15 -20.47 -16.72 13.63
C GLU A 15 -19.27 -17.63 13.38
N PRO A 16 -19.38 -18.58 12.41
CA PRO A 16 -18.27 -19.44 12.07
C PRO A 16 -17.11 -18.60 11.52
N GLN A 17 -15.90 -18.92 11.98
CA GLN A 17 -14.67 -18.23 11.62
C GLN A 17 -14.38 -18.35 10.11
N LEU A 18 -14.09 -17.24 9.46
CA LEU A 18 -13.72 -17.21 8.05
C LEU A 18 -12.25 -17.56 7.89
N LYS A 19 -11.94 -18.71 7.29
CA LYS A 19 -10.57 -19.11 7.00
C LYS A 19 -10.08 -18.46 5.72
N ILE A 20 -9.06 -17.62 5.84
CA ILE A 20 -8.49 -16.84 4.74
C ILE A 20 -7.09 -17.35 4.39
N LEU A 21 -6.87 -17.66 3.11
CA LEU A 21 -5.52 -17.84 2.58
C LEU A 21 -4.97 -16.49 2.11
N LEU A 22 -3.94 -15.99 2.78
CA LEU A 22 -3.16 -14.83 2.35
C LEU A 22 -2.04 -15.29 1.41
N ILE A 23 -2.11 -14.98 0.12
CA ILE A 23 -1.01 -15.23 -0.81
C ILE A 23 -0.10 -14.00 -0.86
N SER A 24 1.16 -14.19 -0.47
CA SER A 24 2.17 -13.15 -0.32
C SER A 24 3.38 -13.38 -1.22
N ASP A 25 3.98 -12.29 -1.75
CA ASP A 25 5.28 -12.31 -2.45
C ASP A 25 6.41 -11.73 -1.57
N SER A 26 6.22 -11.69 -0.26
CA SER A 26 7.14 -11.18 0.76
C SER A 26 7.50 -9.69 0.61
N LYS A 27 6.83 -8.94 -0.28
CA LYS A 27 7.07 -7.50 -0.40
C LYS A 27 6.26 -6.75 0.66
N PRO A 28 6.91 -5.93 1.51
CA PRO A 28 6.24 -5.29 2.64
C PRO A 28 4.98 -4.50 2.26
N GLY A 29 5.02 -3.75 1.14
CA GLY A 29 3.86 -2.98 0.67
C GLY A 29 2.68 -3.84 0.23
N HIS A 30 2.94 -5.00 -0.42
CA HIS A 30 1.88 -5.92 -0.83
C HIS A 30 1.27 -6.63 0.38
N ILE A 31 2.11 -7.07 1.32
CA ILE A 31 1.64 -7.66 2.59
C ILE A 31 0.79 -6.65 3.35
N SER A 32 1.26 -5.41 3.48
CA SER A 32 0.54 -4.33 4.16
C SER A 32 -0.86 -4.10 3.58
N GLN A 33 -0.99 -4.09 2.24
CA GLN A 33 -2.28 -3.94 1.56
C GLN A 33 -3.22 -5.12 1.84
N SER A 34 -2.74 -6.35 1.71
CA SER A 34 -3.54 -7.55 1.99
C SER A 34 -4.00 -7.61 3.44
N LEU A 35 -3.11 -7.32 4.40
CA LEU A 35 -3.44 -7.26 5.81
C LEU A 35 -4.44 -6.13 6.12
N GLY A 36 -4.33 -5.00 5.42
CA GLY A 36 -5.30 -3.91 5.53
C GLY A 36 -6.71 -4.35 5.13
N LEU A 37 -6.85 -5.09 4.04
CA LEU A 37 -8.13 -5.67 3.63
C LEU A 37 -8.63 -6.70 4.65
N ILE A 38 -7.76 -7.59 5.12
CA ILE A 38 -8.10 -8.61 6.12
C ILE A 38 -8.58 -7.96 7.43
N LYS A 39 -7.94 -6.89 7.90
CA LYS A 39 -8.42 -6.14 9.08
C LYS A 39 -9.83 -5.56 8.92
N VAL A 40 -10.20 -5.16 7.72
CA VAL A 40 -11.57 -4.71 7.44
C VAL A 40 -12.54 -5.89 7.47
N ILE A 41 -12.14 -7.05 6.94
CA ILE A 41 -12.95 -8.28 7.02
C ILE A 41 -13.13 -8.70 8.49
N GLU A 42 -12.07 -8.63 9.29
CA GLU A 42 -12.07 -8.97 10.72
C GLU A 42 -13.03 -8.10 11.55
N ARG A 43 -13.28 -6.85 11.13
CA ARG A 43 -14.32 -6.01 11.76
C ARG A 43 -15.75 -6.46 11.44
N ILE A 44 -15.93 -7.27 10.40
CA ILE A 44 -17.24 -7.74 9.93
C ILE A 44 -17.54 -9.12 10.52
N ARG A 45 -16.53 -10.01 10.60
CA ARG A 45 -16.65 -11.35 11.16
C ARG A 45 -15.28 -11.90 11.59
N PRO A 46 -15.23 -12.87 12.54
CA PRO A 46 -13.98 -13.48 12.95
C PRO A 46 -13.23 -14.13 11.79
N VAL A 47 -11.90 -13.99 11.76
CA VAL A 47 -11.04 -14.55 10.71
C VAL A 47 -9.92 -15.42 11.29
N GLU A 48 -9.54 -16.45 10.54
CA GLU A 48 -8.32 -17.23 10.73
C GLU A 48 -7.48 -17.06 9.46
N VAL A 49 -6.22 -16.63 9.58
CA VAL A 49 -5.38 -16.32 8.43
C VAL A 49 -4.21 -17.27 8.36
N THR A 50 -4.05 -17.93 7.20
CA THR A 50 -2.87 -18.73 6.88
C THR A 50 -2.14 -18.05 5.73
N GLU A 51 -0.83 -17.83 5.86
CA GLU A 51 -0.02 -17.22 4.81
C GLU A 51 0.65 -18.28 3.94
N LEU A 52 0.51 -18.11 2.61
CA LEU A 52 1.26 -18.84 1.58
C LEU A 52 2.21 -17.86 0.89
N VAL A 53 3.51 -18.02 1.16
CA VAL A 53 4.53 -17.22 0.50
C VAL A 53 4.87 -17.82 -0.86
N VAL A 54 4.72 -17.03 -1.92
CA VAL A 54 4.98 -17.44 -3.31
C VAL A 54 6.04 -16.55 -3.96
N SER A 55 6.88 -17.15 -4.77
CA SER A 55 7.89 -16.45 -5.57
C SER A 55 7.95 -17.03 -6.97
N LEU A 56 7.80 -16.17 -7.97
CA LEU A 56 7.88 -16.59 -9.37
C LEU A 56 9.34 -16.89 -9.74
N ARG A 57 9.72 -18.17 -9.68
CA ARG A 57 11.09 -18.65 -9.93
C ARG A 57 11.44 -18.57 -11.41
N LEU A 58 10.54 -19.02 -12.27
CA LEU A 58 10.74 -19.09 -13.73
C LEU A 58 10.01 -17.95 -14.44
N LYS A 59 10.58 -16.75 -14.39
CA LYS A 59 9.98 -15.54 -14.98
C LYS A 59 9.72 -15.67 -16.49
N ILE A 60 10.48 -16.50 -17.19
CA ILE A 60 10.30 -16.77 -18.62
C ILE A 60 8.96 -17.45 -18.94
N LEU A 61 8.43 -18.24 -17.99
CA LEU A 61 7.15 -18.92 -18.15
C LEU A 61 5.95 -17.98 -17.91
N ARG A 62 6.16 -16.74 -17.48
CA ARG A 62 5.08 -15.79 -17.16
C ARG A 62 4.10 -15.61 -18.31
N LEU A 63 4.58 -15.51 -19.54
CA LEU A 63 3.71 -15.33 -20.71
C LEU A 63 2.86 -16.57 -20.98
N LEU A 64 3.46 -17.76 -20.91
CA LEU A 64 2.77 -19.04 -21.09
C LEU A 64 1.75 -19.26 -19.98
N LEU A 65 2.13 -19.00 -18.74
CA LEU A 65 1.26 -19.10 -17.57
C LEU A 65 0.06 -18.17 -17.71
N ARG A 66 0.27 -16.91 -18.07
CA ARG A 66 -0.81 -15.95 -18.33
C ARG A 66 -1.75 -16.43 -19.43
N TYR A 67 -1.21 -16.90 -20.54
CA TYR A 67 -2.01 -17.43 -21.64
C TYR A 67 -2.85 -18.63 -21.18
N ALA A 68 -2.24 -19.61 -20.50
CA ALA A 68 -2.92 -20.79 -20.01
C ALA A 68 -4.04 -20.46 -19.02
N ILE A 69 -3.82 -19.50 -18.12
CA ILE A 69 -4.83 -19.05 -17.15
C ILE A 69 -5.99 -18.35 -17.87
N ASN A 70 -5.70 -17.39 -18.74
CA ASN A 70 -6.73 -16.63 -19.46
C ASN A 70 -7.58 -17.51 -20.41
N LYS A 71 -6.99 -18.56 -20.97
CA LYS A 71 -7.67 -19.52 -21.85
C LYS A 71 -8.26 -20.71 -21.11
N ASN A 72 -8.16 -20.74 -19.79
CA ASN A 72 -8.61 -21.86 -18.95
C ASN A 72 -8.01 -23.20 -19.38
N SER A 73 -6.77 -23.20 -19.82
CA SER A 73 -6.08 -24.43 -20.24
C SER A 73 -5.90 -25.40 -19.07
N ARG A 74 -6.04 -26.70 -19.33
CA ARG A 74 -5.72 -27.77 -18.36
C ARG A 74 -4.27 -27.74 -17.88
N TRP A 75 -3.38 -27.09 -18.63
CA TRP A 75 -1.96 -26.93 -18.28
C TRP A 75 -1.69 -25.83 -17.24
N ARG A 76 -2.70 -25.00 -16.87
CA ARG A 76 -2.50 -23.84 -15.96
C ARG A 76 -1.92 -24.25 -14.61
N THR A 77 -2.43 -25.35 -14.03
CA THR A 77 -1.99 -25.89 -12.74
C THR A 77 -0.54 -26.34 -12.80
N PHE A 78 -0.20 -27.20 -13.77
CA PHE A 78 1.15 -27.66 -14.01
C PHE A 78 2.14 -26.49 -14.24
N LEU A 79 1.75 -25.52 -15.07
CA LEU A 79 2.58 -24.34 -15.33
C LEU A 79 2.76 -23.48 -14.07
N LEU A 80 1.72 -23.36 -13.22
CA LEU A 80 1.82 -22.65 -11.96
C LEU A 80 2.84 -23.35 -11.04
N GLU A 81 2.68 -24.64 -10.80
CA GLU A 81 3.56 -25.42 -9.93
C GLU A 81 5.03 -25.33 -10.38
N LYS A 82 5.28 -25.47 -11.68
CA LYS A 82 6.64 -25.34 -12.24
C LYS A 82 7.18 -23.92 -12.13
N SER A 83 6.33 -22.90 -12.33
CA SER A 83 6.75 -21.49 -12.27
C SER A 83 7.06 -21.02 -10.86
N TYR A 84 6.35 -21.54 -9.86
CA TYR A 84 6.49 -21.12 -8.46
C TYR A 84 7.23 -22.14 -7.59
N GLY A 85 7.30 -23.40 -8.02
CA GLY A 85 8.01 -24.47 -7.31
C GLY A 85 7.30 -24.90 -6.02
N PHE A 86 5.96 -24.95 -6.04
CA PHE A 86 5.16 -25.60 -5.02
C PHE A 86 4.09 -26.48 -5.68
N GLU A 87 3.58 -27.43 -4.92
CA GLU A 87 2.47 -28.28 -5.34
C GLU A 87 1.15 -27.74 -4.83
N ILE A 88 0.11 -27.79 -5.67
CA ILE A 88 -1.24 -27.42 -5.27
C ILE A 88 -1.81 -28.59 -4.46
N LYS A 89 -2.06 -28.32 -3.16
CA LYS A 89 -2.73 -29.24 -2.26
C LYS A 89 -4.22 -28.90 -2.19
N ASP A 90 -4.99 -29.69 -1.44
CA ASP A 90 -6.39 -29.40 -1.18
C ASP A 90 -6.60 -28.03 -0.53
N SER A 91 -7.81 -27.49 -0.65
CA SER A 91 -8.18 -26.17 -0.13
C SER A 91 -8.00 -26.01 1.38
N SER A 92 -7.78 -27.09 2.11
CA SER A 92 -7.67 -27.13 3.59
C SER A 92 -8.82 -26.42 4.31
N GLY A 93 -9.97 -26.35 3.65
CA GLY A 93 -11.18 -25.70 4.18
C GLY A 93 -11.11 -24.16 4.16
N PHE A 94 -10.27 -23.55 3.31
CA PHE A 94 -10.28 -22.11 3.12
C PHE A 94 -11.58 -21.63 2.48
N HIS A 95 -12.04 -20.45 2.91
CA HIS A 95 -13.28 -19.83 2.43
C HIS A 95 -13.01 -18.63 1.51
N LEU A 96 -11.81 -18.04 1.56
CA LEU A 96 -11.45 -16.86 0.78
C LEU A 96 -9.94 -16.81 0.56
N ILE A 97 -9.52 -16.41 -0.63
CA ILE A 97 -8.15 -16.05 -0.93
C ILE A 97 -8.02 -14.52 -0.95
N VAL A 98 -7.03 -13.98 -0.25
CA VAL A 98 -6.66 -12.55 -0.32
C VAL A 98 -5.24 -12.44 -0.82
N SER A 99 -5.00 -11.56 -1.81
CA SER A 99 -3.66 -11.36 -2.36
C SER A 99 -3.44 -9.94 -2.88
N SER A 100 -2.20 -9.49 -2.87
CA SER A 100 -1.78 -8.23 -3.46
C SER A 100 -0.45 -8.37 -4.19
N GLY A 101 -0.31 -7.62 -5.29
CA GLY A 101 0.91 -7.58 -6.07
C GLY A 101 0.93 -8.51 -7.28
N GLY A 102 1.68 -8.09 -8.31
CA GLY A 102 1.54 -8.69 -9.64
C GLY A 102 1.90 -10.17 -9.75
N ASP A 103 2.82 -10.68 -8.94
CA ASP A 103 3.22 -12.08 -9.04
C ASP A 103 2.27 -13.00 -8.26
N THR A 104 1.57 -12.51 -7.24
CA THR A 104 0.55 -13.28 -6.50
C THR A 104 -0.74 -13.49 -7.30
N SER A 105 -1.02 -12.64 -8.30
CA SER A 105 -2.26 -12.69 -9.09
C SER A 105 -2.44 -14.00 -9.84
N PHE A 106 -1.36 -14.59 -10.35
CA PHE A 106 -1.41 -15.88 -11.05
C PHE A 106 -1.80 -17.02 -10.11
N ALA A 107 -1.14 -17.09 -8.94
CA ALA A 107 -1.45 -18.09 -7.92
C ALA A 107 -2.89 -17.92 -7.40
N SER A 108 -3.30 -16.69 -7.11
CA SER A 108 -4.67 -16.38 -6.67
C SER A 108 -5.72 -16.83 -7.67
N ALA A 109 -5.54 -16.54 -8.96
CA ALA A 109 -6.49 -16.92 -10.01
C ALA A 109 -6.60 -18.43 -10.20
N VAL A 110 -5.46 -19.16 -10.15
CA VAL A 110 -5.46 -20.61 -10.33
C VAL A 110 -6.04 -21.31 -9.11
N LEU A 111 -5.57 -20.99 -7.89
CA LEU A 111 -6.01 -21.63 -6.66
C LEU A 111 -7.50 -21.40 -6.40
N ALA A 112 -7.99 -20.16 -6.59
CA ALA A 112 -9.41 -19.85 -6.44
C ALA A 112 -10.29 -20.74 -7.33
N ARG A 113 -9.84 -20.94 -8.56
CA ARG A 113 -10.57 -21.77 -9.53
C ARG A 113 -10.48 -23.28 -9.21
N GLU A 114 -9.30 -23.78 -8.87
CA GLU A 114 -9.10 -25.21 -8.53
C GLU A 114 -9.89 -25.61 -7.28
N TRP A 115 -9.99 -24.71 -6.33
CA TRP A 115 -10.67 -24.97 -5.08
C TRP A 115 -12.14 -24.52 -5.03
N GLY A 116 -12.61 -23.82 -6.08
CA GLY A 116 -13.97 -23.29 -6.13
C GLY A 116 -14.28 -22.24 -5.08
N ILE A 117 -13.26 -21.52 -4.58
CA ILE A 117 -13.42 -20.49 -3.54
C ILE A 117 -13.19 -19.08 -4.09
N PRO A 118 -13.85 -18.06 -3.51
CA PRO A 118 -13.66 -16.68 -3.94
C PRO A 118 -12.25 -16.17 -3.67
N ASN A 119 -11.83 -15.18 -4.49
CA ASN A 119 -10.58 -14.48 -4.31
C ASN A 119 -10.74 -12.96 -4.40
N PHE A 120 -10.14 -12.26 -3.47
CA PHE A 120 -10.01 -10.81 -3.43
C PHE A 120 -8.59 -10.41 -3.79
N TYR A 121 -8.46 -9.57 -4.79
CA TYR A 121 -7.17 -9.17 -5.32
C TYR A 121 -6.98 -7.65 -5.25
N LEU A 122 -5.81 -7.20 -4.78
CA LEU A 122 -5.46 -5.78 -4.73
C LEU A 122 -4.32 -5.49 -5.71
N GLY A 123 -4.56 -4.58 -6.64
CA GLY A 123 -3.53 -4.08 -7.55
C GLY A 123 -3.73 -4.40 -9.02
N SER A 124 -2.63 -4.39 -9.81
CA SER A 124 -2.69 -4.56 -11.26
C SER A 124 -2.82 -6.03 -11.67
N LEU A 125 -3.81 -6.34 -12.50
CA LEU A 125 -4.12 -7.70 -12.98
C LEU A 125 -3.03 -8.36 -13.83
N ARG A 126 -1.98 -7.65 -14.24
CA ARG A 126 -0.90 -8.19 -15.10
C ARG A 126 -1.41 -8.84 -16.39
N SER A 127 -2.44 -8.25 -16.99
CA SER A 127 -3.15 -8.75 -18.17
C SER A 127 -3.83 -10.13 -17.96
N LEU A 128 -4.16 -10.47 -16.72
CA LEU A 128 -5.13 -11.49 -16.42
C LEU A 128 -6.54 -10.94 -16.64
N LYS A 129 -7.46 -11.80 -17.05
CA LYS A 129 -8.87 -11.44 -17.24
C LYS A 129 -9.52 -11.09 -15.89
N PRO A 130 -10.33 -10.04 -15.83
CA PRO A 130 -11.01 -9.63 -14.59
C PRO A 130 -11.92 -10.70 -13.99
N GLU A 131 -12.54 -11.52 -14.82
CA GLU A 131 -13.47 -12.59 -14.40
C GLU A 131 -12.80 -13.70 -13.58
N LEU A 132 -11.47 -13.75 -13.57
CA LEU A 132 -10.69 -14.67 -12.74
C LEU A 132 -10.67 -14.29 -11.25
N PHE A 133 -11.22 -13.13 -10.92
CA PHE A 133 -11.25 -12.62 -9.57
C PHE A 133 -12.69 -12.32 -9.13
N SER A 134 -13.02 -12.72 -7.91
CA SER A 134 -14.33 -12.41 -7.33
C SER A 134 -14.49 -10.92 -7.03
N ARG A 135 -13.41 -10.27 -6.57
CA ARG A 135 -13.31 -8.81 -6.39
C ARG A 135 -11.90 -8.32 -6.66
N ILE A 136 -11.83 -7.15 -7.28
CA ILE A 136 -10.59 -6.47 -7.64
C ILE A 136 -10.60 -5.09 -7.01
N PHE A 137 -9.69 -4.83 -6.08
CA PHE A 137 -9.55 -3.52 -5.42
C PHE A 137 -8.41 -2.75 -6.10
N THR A 138 -8.74 -1.63 -6.73
CA THR A 138 -7.77 -0.85 -7.53
C THR A 138 -7.95 0.65 -7.34
N LEU A 139 -6.88 1.39 -7.59
CA LEU A 139 -6.92 2.86 -7.67
C LEU A 139 -7.50 3.36 -9.00
N ASP A 140 -7.44 2.55 -10.05
CA ASP A 140 -7.97 2.88 -11.38
C ASP A 140 -9.09 1.92 -11.74
N ALA A 141 -10.07 2.40 -12.51
CA ALA A 141 -11.10 1.56 -13.07
C ALA A 141 -10.48 0.47 -13.96
N VAL A 142 -11.02 -0.74 -13.86
CA VAL A 142 -10.70 -1.87 -14.74
C VAL A 142 -11.82 -1.99 -15.75
N PHE A 143 -11.46 -2.00 -17.01
CA PHE A 143 -12.39 -2.09 -18.14
C PHE A 143 -12.27 -3.45 -18.83
N ASP A 144 -13.38 -3.93 -19.33
CA ASP A 144 -13.45 -5.11 -20.18
C ASP A 144 -13.03 -4.81 -21.65
N GLU A 145 -13.16 -5.81 -22.52
CA GLU A 145 -12.83 -5.68 -23.94
C GLU A 145 -13.78 -4.71 -24.70
N ARG A 146 -14.94 -4.36 -24.13
CA ARG A 146 -15.92 -3.40 -24.69
C ARG A 146 -15.70 -1.98 -24.17
N GLY A 147 -14.78 -1.79 -23.23
CA GLY A 147 -14.53 -0.51 -22.59
C GLY A 147 -15.52 -0.19 -21.47
N GLU A 148 -16.26 -1.17 -20.95
CA GLU A 148 -17.13 -1.03 -19.79
C GLU A 148 -16.38 -1.39 -18.52
N MET A 149 -16.66 -0.66 -17.43
CA MET A 149 -16.07 -0.97 -16.13
C MET A 149 -16.59 -2.31 -15.62
N VAL A 150 -15.68 -3.22 -15.31
CA VAL A 150 -16.07 -4.57 -14.85
C VAL A 150 -16.78 -4.52 -13.49
N PRO A 151 -17.87 -5.29 -13.31
CA PRO A 151 -18.74 -5.20 -12.13
C PRO A 151 -18.10 -5.70 -10.83
N ASN A 152 -17.01 -6.47 -10.92
CA ASN A 152 -16.26 -6.97 -9.79
C ASN A 152 -15.11 -6.04 -9.37
N ASN A 153 -14.94 -4.89 -10.04
CA ASN A 153 -13.96 -3.88 -9.65
C ASN A 153 -14.52 -2.96 -8.55
N VAL A 154 -13.78 -2.88 -7.46
CA VAL A 154 -14.00 -1.91 -6.39
C VAL A 154 -12.95 -0.81 -6.54
N LEU A 155 -13.40 0.34 -7.02
CA LEU A 155 -12.53 1.51 -7.19
C LEU A 155 -12.28 2.17 -5.84
N MET A 156 -11.00 2.34 -5.51
CA MET A 156 -10.54 2.87 -4.23
C MET A 156 -9.80 4.19 -4.44
N PRO A 157 -10.03 5.22 -3.62
CA PRO A 157 -9.19 6.44 -3.63
C PRO A 157 -7.78 6.16 -3.10
N LEU A 158 -7.67 5.32 -2.07
CA LEU A 158 -6.43 4.82 -1.47
C LEU A 158 -6.53 3.31 -1.33
N LEU A 159 -5.41 2.59 -1.48
CA LEU A 159 -5.37 1.16 -1.16
C LEU A 159 -5.25 0.97 0.36
N PRO A 160 -5.87 -0.07 0.93
CA PRO A 160 -5.76 -0.33 2.37
C PRO A 160 -4.31 -0.60 2.78
N SER A 161 -4.00 -0.38 4.02
CA SER A 161 -2.74 -0.80 4.64
C SER A 161 -3.00 -1.46 5.98
N LYS A 162 -2.01 -2.21 6.49
CA LYS A 162 -2.10 -2.81 7.82
C LYS A 162 -2.36 -1.79 8.94
N GLY A 163 -2.14 -0.50 8.64
CA GLY A 163 -2.25 0.59 9.60
C GLY A 163 -1.18 0.53 10.69
N LEU A 164 -1.35 1.38 11.69
CA LEU A 164 -0.49 1.41 12.87
C LEU A 164 -0.90 0.32 13.86
N SER A 165 0.09 -0.33 14.47
CA SER A 165 -0.11 -1.13 15.67
C SER A 165 -0.16 -0.23 16.90
N GLU A 166 -0.60 -0.75 18.04
CA GLU A 166 -0.56 -0.01 19.30
C GLU A 166 0.87 0.47 19.64
N ARG A 167 1.87 -0.39 19.41
CA ARG A 167 3.29 -0.03 19.56
C ARG A 167 3.70 1.13 18.66
N ASP A 168 3.23 1.13 17.38
CA ASP A 168 3.54 2.23 16.46
C ASP A 168 2.87 3.54 16.89
N PHE A 169 1.67 3.48 17.49
CA PHE A 169 1.01 4.66 18.06
C PHE A 169 1.79 5.24 19.24
N GLN A 170 2.24 4.38 20.16
CA GLN A 170 3.04 4.80 21.30
C GLN A 170 4.38 5.39 20.85
N GLU A 171 5.04 4.77 19.89
CA GLU A 171 6.29 5.26 19.33
C GLU A 171 6.09 6.59 18.59
N ALA A 172 5.02 6.75 17.83
CA ALA A 172 4.70 8.03 17.17
C ALA A 172 4.47 9.15 18.20
N ALA A 173 3.77 8.86 19.30
CA ALA A 173 3.57 9.81 20.39
C ALA A 173 4.91 10.20 21.03
N ARG A 174 5.77 9.22 21.35
CA ARG A 174 7.12 9.45 21.89
C ARG A 174 7.96 10.35 20.98
N LEU A 175 7.96 10.07 19.67
CA LEU A 175 8.70 10.87 18.69
C LEU A 175 8.16 12.30 18.62
N ARG A 176 6.84 12.47 18.68
CA ARG A 176 6.21 13.79 18.71
C ARG A 176 6.61 14.58 19.96
N GLU A 177 6.62 13.94 21.12
CA GLU A 177 7.04 14.54 22.39
C GLU A 177 8.53 14.90 22.37
N SER A 178 9.39 14.03 21.80
CA SER A 178 10.82 14.31 21.65
C SER A 178 11.11 15.49 20.72
N GLY A 179 10.18 15.83 19.85
CA GLY A 179 10.22 17.03 19.01
C GLY A 179 9.59 18.27 19.64
N ALA A 180 9.14 18.21 20.90
CA ALA A 180 8.40 19.30 21.54
C ALA A 180 9.11 20.66 21.43
N GLY A 181 8.34 21.69 21.06
CA GLY A 181 8.87 23.05 20.79
C GLY A 181 9.40 23.24 19.36
N ASN A 182 9.44 22.17 18.54
CA ASN A 182 9.84 22.23 17.13
C ASN A 182 8.74 21.67 16.25
N LEU A 183 8.75 22.03 14.95
CA LEU A 183 8.00 21.29 13.95
C LEU A 183 8.70 19.94 13.71
N VAL A 184 7.93 18.87 13.66
CA VAL A 184 8.44 17.55 13.30
C VAL A 184 8.10 17.29 11.83
N PHE A 185 9.11 17.16 11.00
CA PHE A 185 8.97 16.81 9.59
C PHE A 185 9.45 15.39 9.33
N THR A 186 8.79 14.71 8.42
CA THR A 186 9.23 13.39 7.97
C THR A 186 9.69 13.44 6.53
N LEU A 187 10.85 12.82 6.24
CA LEU A 187 11.32 12.53 4.89
C LEU A 187 11.18 11.04 4.61
N VAL A 188 10.42 10.69 3.56
CA VAL A 188 10.23 9.31 3.08
C VAL A 188 10.78 9.20 1.68
N LEU A 189 11.87 8.45 1.50
CA LEU A 189 12.55 8.31 0.21
C LEU A 189 12.40 6.93 -0.41
N GLY A 190 11.81 6.89 -1.60
CA GLY A 190 11.82 5.75 -2.51
C GLY A 190 13.15 5.61 -3.24
N GLY A 191 13.35 6.41 -4.27
CA GLY A 191 14.52 6.42 -5.14
C GLY A 191 14.15 6.21 -6.61
N ASP A 192 15.10 5.77 -7.41
CA ASP A 192 14.87 5.53 -8.83
C ASP A 192 13.79 4.48 -9.07
N GLY A 193 12.80 4.80 -9.86
CA GLY A 193 11.70 3.89 -10.19
C GLY A 193 10.56 4.56 -10.95
N VAL A 194 9.80 3.79 -11.68
CA VAL A 194 8.59 4.21 -12.41
C VAL A 194 8.81 5.47 -13.28
N GLY A 195 10.00 5.61 -13.85
CA GLY A 195 10.37 6.75 -14.70
C GLY A 195 10.90 7.99 -13.96
N TYR A 196 10.98 7.94 -12.64
CA TYR A 196 11.70 8.93 -11.83
C TYR A 196 13.18 8.59 -11.81
N ARG A 197 14.03 9.59 -12.04
CA ARG A 197 15.48 9.48 -12.01
C ARG A 197 16.04 10.68 -11.27
N TYR A 198 16.68 10.40 -10.16
CA TYR A 198 17.26 11.42 -9.30
C TYR A 198 18.76 11.56 -9.59
N THR A 199 19.25 12.78 -9.54
CA THR A 199 20.65 13.11 -9.70
C THR A 199 21.31 13.41 -8.35
N ASP A 200 22.64 13.43 -8.33
CA ASP A 200 23.39 13.84 -7.15
C ASP A 200 23.06 15.28 -6.74
N ALA A 201 22.75 16.14 -7.71
CA ALA A 201 22.31 17.51 -7.46
C ALA A 201 20.94 17.55 -6.78
N ASP A 202 20.00 16.67 -7.18
CA ASP A 202 18.69 16.57 -6.52
C ASP A 202 18.86 16.21 -5.03
N TRP A 203 19.72 15.25 -4.72
CA TRP A 203 19.96 14.85 -3.32
C TRP A 203 20.62 15.93 -2.48
N LYS A 204 21.59 16.68 -3.04
CA LYS A 204 22.17 17.85 -2.39
C LYS A 204 21.14 18.94 -2.15
N ASN A 205 20.34 19.27 -3.17
CA ASN A 205 19.30 20.28 -3.06
C ASN A 205 18.24 19.91 -2.04
N LEU A 206 17.92 18.61 -1.92
CA LEU A 206 17.02 18.09 -0.88
C LEU A 206 17.61 18.31 0.51
N ALA A 207 18.86 17.89 0.74
CA ALA A 207 19.53 18.09 2.04
C ALA A 207 19.65 19.58 2.40
N ASP A 208 19.98 20.43 1.42
CA ASP A 208 20.02 21.88 1.60
C ASP A 208 18.63 22.47 1.93
N ALA A 209 17.56 21.95 1.32
CA ALA A 209 16.20 22.37 1.64
C ALA A 209 15.81 21.94 3.08
N MET A 210 16.20 20.73 3.48
CA MET A 210 15.96 20.23 4.85
C MET A 210 16.65 21.12 5.88
N ASN A 211 17.96 21.45 5.70
CA ASN A 211 18.69 22.36 6.58
C ASN A 211 18.05 23.76 6.59
N PHE A 212 17.62 24.26 5.43
CA PHE A 212 16.91 25.55 5.33
C PHE A 212 15.61 25.56 6.16
N TYR A 213 14.80 24.51 6.10
CA TYR A 213 13.57 24.42 6.90
C TYR A 213 13.86 24.31 8.40
N SER A 214 14.91 23.57 8.77
CA SER A 214 15.32 23.48 10.17
C SER A 214 15.76 24.84 10.73
N ALA A 215 16.60 25.54 10.01
CA ALA A 215 17.10 26.85 10.44
C ALA A 215 16.02 27.94 10.49
N ASN A 216 15.05 27.93 9.56
CA ASN A 216 14.06 29.02 9.43
C ASN A 216 12.71 28.70 10.10
N ASN A 217 12.40 27.44 10.38
CA ASN A 217 11.12 27.01 10.93
C ASN A 217 11.25 26.19 12.20
N SER A 218 12.45 26.09 12.78
CA SER A 218 12.71 25.21 13.93
C SER A 218 12.22 23.78 13.68
N ALA A 219 12.45 23.24 12.46
CA ALA A 219 12.01 21.90 12.11
C ALA A 219 13.06 20.84 12.46
N ARG A 220 12.62 19.69 12.95
CA ARG A 220 13.44 18.50 13.13
C ARG A 220 12.92 17.34 12.30
N TRP A 221 13.82 16.49 11.84
CA TRP A 221 13.51 15.50 10.82
C TRP A 221 13.47 14.07 11.36
N LEU A 222 12.44 13.35 10.96
CA LEU A 222 12.36 11.90 10.93
C LEU A 222 12.69 11.46 9.52
N ILE A 223 13.67 10.58 9.34
CA ILE A 223 14.14 10.20 8.00
C ILE A 223 13.97 8.69 7.82
N ILE A 224 13.35 8.29 6.70
CA ILE A 224 13.30 6.89 6.29
C ILE A 224 13.64 6.76 4.82
N THR A 225 14.56 5.84 4.51
CA THR A 225 14.96 5.48 3.16
C THR A 225 14.45 4.10 2.79
N SER A 226 14.51 3.75 1.53
CA SER A 226 14.13 2.44 1.00
C SER A 226 15.29 1.76 0.28
N ARG A 227 15.11 0.50 -0.05
CA ARG A 227 16.07 -0.25 -0.87
C ARG A 227 16.47 0.47 -2.17
N ARG A 228 15.57 1.29 -2.75
CA ARG A 228 15.81 2.01 -4.00
C ARG A 228 16.57 3.31 -3.82
N SER A 229 16.60 3.86 -2.62
CA SER A 229 17.41 5.05 -2.31
C SER A 229 18.89 4.75 -2.53
N GLY A 230 19.36 3.60 -2.05
CA GLY A 230 20.75 3.18 -2.14
C GLY A 230 21.65 3.89 -1.14
N THR A 231 22.83 3.32 -0.89
CA THR A 231 23.81 3.80 0.10
C THR A 231 24.33 5.21 -0.23
N LYS A 232 24.51 5.52 -1.51
CA LYS A 232 24.98 6.85 -1.95
C LYS A 232 24.08 7.99 -1.49
N VAL A 233 22.75 7.81 -1.59
CA VAL A 233 21.79 8.81 -1.12
C VAL A 233 21.84 8.96 0.38
N GLU A 234 21.93 7.83 1.08
CA GLU A 234 22.03 7.80 2.54
C GLU A 234 23.31 8.50 3.04
N GLU A 235 24.44 8.30 2.35
CA GLU A 235 25.69 9.00 2.63
C GLU A 235 25.58 10.52 2.40
N VAL A 236 24.92 10.96 1.31
CA VAL A 236 24.67 12.38 1.07
C VAL A 236 23.85 12.97 2.21
N LEU A 237 22.79 12.32 2.65
CA LEU A 237 21.97 12.79 3.77
C LEU A 237 22.76 12.82 5.07
N LYS A 238 23.49 11.74 5.41
CA LYS A 238 24.32 11.65 6.63
C LYS A 238 25.40 12.73 6.69
N ASN A 239 26.00 13.07 5.54
CA ASN A 239 27.11 14.04 5.47
C ASN A 239 26.66 15.51 5.32
N SER A 240 25.46 15.74 4.79
CA SER A 240 24.97 17.10 4.47
C SER A 240 24.02 17.66 5.52
N LEU A 241 23.33 16.81 6.29
CA LEU A 241 22.39 17.24 7.32
C LEU A 241 23.14 17.49 8.64
N GLN A 242 22.77 18.57 9.32
CA GLN A 242 23.25 18.85 10.68
C GLN A 242 22.56 17.91 11.66
N SER A 243 23.35 17.27 12.52
CA SER A 243 22.87 16.23 13.44
C SER A 243 21.80 16.72 14.41
N GLU A 244 21.86 17.98 14.84
CA GLU A 244 20.87 18.61 15.71
C GLU A 244 19.50 18.76 15.07
N TYR A 245 19.42 18.72 13.72
CA TYR A 245 18.16 18.77 12.99
C TYR A 245 17.50 17.39 12.81
N ILE A 246 18.22 16.31 13.13
CA ILE A 246 17.72 14.95 13.00
C ILE A 246 17.14 14.50 14.34
N LEU A 247 15.86 14.15 14.35
CA LEU A 247 15.19 13.58 15.51
C LEU A 247 15.42 12.06 15.57
N GLU A 248 15.20 11.38 14.47
CA GLU A 248 15.50 9.96 14.29
C GLU A 248 15.65 9.63 12.79
N SER A 249 16.49 8.66 12.46
CA SER A 249 16.65 8.19 11.10
C SER A 249 16.61 6.67 11.02
N THR A 250 15.97 6.15 9.97
CA THR A 250 15.92 4.72 9.64
C THR A 250 16.41 4.56 8.20
N TYR A 251 17.72 4.36 8.07
CA TYR A 251 18.33 4.09 6.78
C TYR A 251 18.17 2.61 6.42
N TYR A 252 17.79 2.34 5.17
CA TYR A 252 17.60 0.96 4.71
C TYR A 252 18.88 0.12 4.83
N SER A 253 20.05 0.72 4.57
CA SER A 253 21.34 0.02 4.72
C SER A 253 21.59 -0.48 6.13
N ASP A 254 21.13 0.27 7.13
CA ASP A 254 21.35 -0.03 8.55
C ASP A 254 20.25 -0.95 9.11
N SER A 255 19.03 -0.87 8.56
CA SER A 255 17.86 -1.59 9.06
C SER A 255 16.89 -2.03 7.93
N PRO A 256 17.27 -3.01 7.09
CA PRO A 256 16.49 -3.39 5.89
C PRO A 256 15.08 -3.91 6.17
N GLN A 257 14.82 -4.41 7.37
CA GLN A 257 13.51 -4.96 7.77
C GLN A 257 12.59 -3.92 8.43
N SER A 258 13.10 -2.72 8.69
CA SER A 258 12.34 -1.68 9.37
C SER A 258 11.40 -0.98 8.38
N ASN A 259 10.11 -0.90 8.72
CA ASN A 259 9.13 -0.09 8.01
C ASN A 259 8.44 0.86 8.99
N LYS A 260 9.00 2.06 9.13
CA LYS A 260 8.49 3.12 10.03
C LYS A 260 7.71 4.22 9.29
N VAL A 261 7.37 4.05 8.01
CA VAL A 261 6.69 5.10 7.21
C VAL A 261 5.44 5.60 7.91
N THR A 262 4.54 4.71 8.31
CA THR A 262 3.27 5.09 8.98
C THR A 262 3.51 5.70 10.36
N CYS A 263 4.47 5.18 11.12
CA CYS A 263 4.82 5.69 12.45
C CYS A 263 5.39 7.12 12.35
N TYR A 264 6.37 7.35 11.48
CA TYR A 264 6.99 8.66 11.30
C TYR A 264 6.00 9.68 10.72
N ALA A 265 5.21 9.27 9.72
CA ALA A 265 4.16 10.11 9.14
C ALA A 265 3.11 10.52 10.18
N LYS A 266 2.75 9.62 11.11
CA LYS A 266 1.83 9.91 12.22
C LYS A 266 2.41 10.89 13.24
N ALA A 267 3.72 10.82 13.49
CA ALA A 267 4.41 11.68 14.42
C ALA A 267 4.63 13.11 13.90
N SER A 268 4.53 13.32 12.58
CA SER A 268 4.96 14.58 11.93
C SER A 268 3.84 15.58 11.69
N ASP A 269 4.22 16.85 11.65
CA ASP A 269 3.35 17.96 11.17
C ASP A 269 3.24 17.94 9.66
N LEU A 270 4.31 17.49 8.98
CA LEU A 270 4.41 17.46 7.53
C LEU A 270 5.30 16.30 7.08
N THR A 271 4.87 15.59 6.05
CA THR A 271 5.63 14.50 5.44
C THR A 271 6.02 14.85 4.01
N PHE A 272 7.31 14.83 3.73
CA PHE A 272 7.87 14.89 2.38
C PHE A 272 8.09 13.45 1.90
N CYS A 273 7.40 13.07 0.83
CA CYS A 273 7.49 11.72 0.29
C CYS A 273 7.82 11.74 -1.19
N SER A 274 8.81 10.98 -1.62
CA SER A 274 9.16 10.90 -3.04
C SER A 274 8.06 10.27 -3.88
N GLU A 275 7.73 10.90 -5.02
CA GLU A 275 6.60 10.52 -5.88
C GLU A 275 6.74 9.13 -6.52
N ASP A 276 7.94 8.58 -6.63
CA ASP A 276 8.20 7.28 -7.24
C ASP A 276 7.60 6.09 -6.49
N SER A 277 7.15 6.28 -5.25
CA SER A 277 6.61 5.22 -4.39
C SER A 277 5.15 5.44 -4.00
N MET A 278 4.23 4.97 -4.85
CA MET A 278 2.79 5.01 -4.55
C MET A 278 2.44 4.33 -3.22
N THR A 279 3.15 3.27 -2.84
CA THR A 279 2.91 2.58 -1.57
C THR A 279 3.26 3.47 -0.37
N MET A 280 4.41 4.13 -0.39
CA MET A 280 4.82 5.02 0.70
C MET A 280 3.93 6.25 0.81
N LEU A 281 3.55 6.85 -0.35
CA LEU A 281 2.55 7.92 -0.39
C LEU A 281 1.23 7.48 0.24
N ASN A 282 0.74 6.31 -0.14
CA ASN A 282 -0.51 5.76 0.38
C ASN A 282 -0.42 5.47 1.89
N GLU A 283 0.69 4.92 2.37
CA GLU A 283 0.91 4.64 3.79
C GLU A 283 0.99 5.94 4.61
N ALA A 284 1.65 6.98 4.11
CA ALA A 284 1.71 8.28 4.76
C ALA A 284 0.32 8.94 4.84
N LEU A 285 -0.44 8.91 3.74
CA LEU A 285 -1.81 9.44 3.71
C LEU A 285 -2.73 8.70 4.68
N LEU A 286 -2.67 7.37 4.72
CA LEU A 286 -3.47 6.55 5.64
C LEU A 286 -3.06 6.70 7.12
N ALA A 287 -1.84 7.19 7.40
CA ALA A 287 -1.45 7.62 8.74
C ALA A 287 -2.07 8.97 9.14
N GLY A 288 -2.76 9.65 8.23
CA GLY A 288 -3.36 10.98 8.45
C GLY A 288 -2.37 12.12 8.23
N ALA A 289 -1.24 11.89 7.58
CA ALA A 289 -0.23 12.90 7.34
C ALA A 289 -0.64 13.91 6.26
N ARG A 290 -0.24 15.17 6.42
CA ARG A 290 -0.16 16.13 5.32
C ARG A 290 1.07 15.81 4.49
N VAL A 291 0.90 15.61 3.17
CA VAL A 291 1.97 15.09 2.32
C VAL A 291 2.35 16.06 1.21
N ILE A 292 3.64 16.39 1.17
CA ILE A 292 4.29 16.99 0.00
C ILE A 292 4.97 15.88 -0.78
N ALA A 293 4.48 15.64 -1.98
CA ALA A 293 5.07 14.69 -2.90
C ALA A 293 6.23 15.36 -3.65
N ILE A 294 7.45 14.85 -3.45
CA ILE A 294 8.65 15.42 -4.02
C ILE A 294 9.13 14.64 -5.23
N SER A 295 9.57 15.35 -6.25
CA SER A 295 10.07 14.77 -7.50
C SER A 295 11.38 15.38 -7.94
N PRO A 296 12.20 14.65 -8.74
CA PRO A 296 13.30 15.27 -9.48
C PRO A 296 12.71 16.21 -10.55
N GLU A 297 13.54 17.04 -11.14
CA GLU A 297 13.09 17.96 -12.18
C GLU A 297 12.62 17.22 -13.44
N LYS A 298 13.31 16.13 -13.80
CA LYS A 298 13.01 15.35 -15.00
C LYS A 298 12.32 14.03 -14.65
N VAL A 299 11.05 13.92 -15.00
CA VAL A 299 10.24 12.72 -14.82
C VAL A 299 9.78 12.22 -16.18
N LYS A 300 9.96 10.91 -16.44
CA LYS A 300 9.43 10.19 -17.60
C LYS A 300 8.55 9.03 -17.13
N SER A 301 7.59 9.34 -16.28
CA SER A 301 6.69 8.34 -15.70
C SER A 301 5.70 7.83 -16.74
N PRO A 302 5.31 6.53 -16.70
CA PRO A 302 4.21 6.03 -17.51
C PRO A 302 2.91 6.79 -17.22
N HIS A 303 2.14 7.10 -18.26
CA HIS A 303 0.88 7.86 -18.16
C HIS A 303 -0.05 7.33 -17.04
N ARG A 304 -0.18 6.00 -16.92
CA ARG A 304 -1.00 5.38 -15.87
C ARG A 304 -0.53 5.71 -14.46
N TYR A 305 0.76 5.85 -14.24
CA TYR A 305 1.31 6.21 -12.93
C TYR A 305 1.09 7.71 -12.67
N GLU A 306 1.40 8.54 -13.66
CA GLU A 306 1.21 9.99 -13.59
C GLU A 306 -0.24 10.36 -13.32
N SER A 307 -1.20 9.67 -13.94
CA SER A 307 -2.64 9.88 -13.68
C SER A 307 -3.02 9.65 -12.22
N LYS A 308 -2.36 8.71 -11.53
CA LYS A 308 -2.61 8.46 -10.09
C LYS A 308 -2.09 9.60 -9.22
N ILE A 309 -0.85 10.02 -9.48
CA ILE A 309 -0.25 11.17 -8.78
C ILE A 309 -1.08 12.43 -9.01
N HIS A 310 -1.48 12.67 -10.26
CA HIS A 310 -2.33 13.82 -10.61
C HIS A 310 -3.67 13.78 -9.86
N ARG A 311 -4.31 12.61 -9.76
CA ARG A 311 -5.58 12.45 -9.04
C ARG A 311 -5.42 12.73 -7.53
N LEU A 312 -4.35 12.25 -6.91
CA LEU A 312 -4.06 12.56 -5.50
C LEU A 312 -3.86 14.07 -5.30
N SER A 313 -3.15 14.73 -6.21
CA SER A 313 -2.93 16.17 -6.18
C SER A 313 -4.21 16.96 -6.45
N HIS A 314 -4.99 16.58 -7.47
CA HIS A 314 -6.28 17.22 -7.80
C HIS A 314 -7.28 17.14 -6.65
N ASN A 315 -7.32 16.01 -5.96
CA ASN A 315 -8.16 15.81 -4.76
C ASN A 315 -7.53 16.42 -3.50
N LYS A 316 -6.45 17.17 -3.64
CA LYS A 316 -5.73 17.86 -2.54
C LYS A 316 -5.17 16.92 -1.45
N PHE A 317 -5.05 15.64 -1.70
CA PHE A 317 -4.43 14.69 -0.76
C PHE A 317 -2.92 14.90 -0.66
N ILE A 318 -2.30 15.37 -1.75
CA ILE A 318 -0.88 15.73 -1.79
C ILE A 318 -0.69 17.08 -2.44
N GLN A 319 0.35 17.80 -2.04
CA GLN A 319 0.91 18.90 -2.82
C GLN A 319 2.16 18.40 -3.53
N ARG A 320 2.25 18.61 -4.85
CA ARG A 320 3.44 18.26 -5.61
C ARG A 320 4.46 19.39 -5.57
N CYS A 321 5.74 19.03 -5.43
CA CYS A 321 6.84 19.99 -5.48
C CYS A 321 8.08 19.34 -6.08
N SER A 322 8.74 20.02 -7.02
CA SER A 322 10.08 19.57 -7.43
C SER A 322 11.09 19.84 -6.31
N ILE A 323 12.10 18.99 -6.19
CA ILE A 323 13.16 19.15 -5.19
C ILE A 323 13.82 20.53 -5.32
N ASN A 324 14.04 21.01 -6.55
CA ASN A 324 14.65 22.31 -6.82
C ASN A 324 13.80 23.49 -6.36
N SER A 325 12.49 23.30 -6.21
CA SER A 325 11.55 24.33 -5.76
C SER A 325 11.24 24.27 -4.27
N LEU A 326 11.77 23.30 -3.53
CA LEU A 326 11.43 23.11 -2.11
C LEU A 326 11.71 24.35 -1.27
N LYS A 327 12.85 25.01 -1.42
CA LYS A 327 13.21 26.21 -0.65
C LYS A 327 12.24 27.39 -0.88
N ALA A 328 11.57 27.44 -2.04
CA ALA A 328 10.59 28.46 -2.37
C ALA A 328 9.17 28.13 -1.85
N LEU A 329 8.95 26.91 -1.41
CA LEU A 329 7.66 26.46 -0.91
C LEU A 329 7.34 27.13 0.44
N ARG A 330 6.25 27.89 0.47
CA ARG A 330 5.80 28.57 1.70
C ARG A 330 4.96 27.63 2.56
N LEU A 331 5.46 27.27 3.72
CA LEU A 331 4.77 26.36 4.66
C LEU A 331 3.49 26.97 5.25
N LYS A 332 3.29 28.28 5.17
CA LYS A 332 2.06 28.96 5.64
C LYS A 332 0.76 28.47 4.97
N ASN A 333 0.88 27.82 3.81
CA ASN A 333 -0.28 27.28 3.08
C ASN A 333 -0.53 25.78 3.39
N LEU A 334 0.14 25.19 4.37
CA LEU A 334 -0.02 23.77 4.70
C LEU A 334 -1.43 23.44 5.22
N ASP A 335 -2.10 24.42 5.83
CA ASP A 335 -3.47 24.23 6.30
C ASP A 335 -4.47 24.06 5.13
N THR A 336 -4.07 24.41 3.90
CA THR A 336 -4.88 24.17 2.69
C THR A 336 -4.74 22.76 2.13
N LEU A 337 -3.75 21.99 2.57
CA LEU A 337 -3.67 20.57 2.22
C LEU A 337 -4.79 19.82 2.93
N ALA A 338 -5.70 19.24 2.15
CA ALA A 338 -6.70 18.35 2.70
C ALA A 338 -6.01 17.16 3.36
N GLN A 339 -6.40 16.87 4.59
CA GLN A 339 -6.15 15.54 5.12
C GLN A 339 -7.22 14.62 4.54
N PRO A 340 -6.87 13.39 4.11
CA PRO A 340 -7.88 12.42 3.72
C PRO A 340 -8.87 12.25 4.87
N ASP A 341 -10.18 12.33 4.58
CA ASP A 341 -11.17 11.92 5.55
C ASP A 341 -11.10 10.40 5.71
N LEU A 342 -10.30 9.98 6.68
CA LEU A 342 -10.04 8.58 6.94
C LEU A 342 -11.26 7.87 7.54
N GLU A 343 -12.19 8.58 8.19
CA GLU A 343 -13.42 7.98 8.71
C GLU A 343 -14.36 7.67 7.56
N GLU A 344 -14.67 8.64 6.70
CA GLU A 344 -15.48 8.42 5.49
C GLU A 344 -14.86 7.34 4.59
N TRP A 345 -13.53 7.39 4.41
CA TRP A 345 -12.83 6.37 3.61
C TRP A 345 -12.99 4.96 4.22
N ASN A 346 -12.80 4.83 5.54
CA ASN A 346 -12.94 3.55 6.25
C ASN A 346 -14.36 3.00 6.17
N GLU A 347 -15.38 3.85 6.33
CA GLU A 347 -16.79 3.46 6.22
C GLU A 347 -17.11 2.96 4.81
N ARG A 348 -16.79 3.74 3.78
CA ARG A 348 -17.01 3.36 2.37
C ARG A 348 -16.28 2.06 2.01
N PHE A 349 -15.05 1.89 2.50
CA PHE A 349 -14.29 0.68 2.26
C PHE A 349 -14.91 -0.51 2.99
N THR A 350 -15.26 -0.36 4.25
CA THR A 350 -15.92 -1.41 5.05
C THR A 350 -17.23 -1.84 4.39
N ASP A 351 -18.03 -0.91 3.92
CA ASP A 351 -19.29 -1.23 3.23
C ASP A 351 -19.07 -1.94 1.88
N ALA A 352 -18.06 -1.53 1.13
CA ALA A 352 -17.70 -2.22 -0.10
C ALA A 352 -17.27 -3.67 0.15
N VAL A 353 -16.47 -3.89 1.21
CA VAL A 353 -16.01 -5.22 1.62
C VAL A 353 -17.19 -6.04 2.17
N ARG A 354 -18.06 -5.44 3.01
CA ARG A 354 -19.25 -6.12 3.55
C ARG A 354 -20.15 -6.62 2.42
N ARG A 355 -20.50 -5.75 1.45
CA ARG A 355 -21.30 -6.16 0.27
C ARG A 355 -20.63 -7.27 -0.54
N ALA A 356 -19.30 -7.23 -0.65
CA ALA A 356 -18.54 -8.25 -1.34
C ALA A 356 -18.62 -9.62 -0.65
N ILE A 357 -18.45 -9.64 0.67
CA ILE A 357 -18.49 -10.88 1.48
C ILE A 357 -19.91 -11.43 1.55
N THR A 358 -20.92 -10.60 1.85
CA THR A 358 -22.31 -11.03 1.95
C THR A 358 -22.77 -11.72 0.67
N LYS A 359 -22.47 -11.13 -0.50
CA LYS A 359 -22.83 -11.73 -1.79
C LYS A 359 -22.18 -13.10 -2.01
N LEU A 360 -20.98 -13.34 -1.48
CA LEU A 360 -20.26 -14.60 -1.63
C LEU A 360 -20.79 -15.71 -0.69
N ILE A 361 -21.22 -15.34 0.52
CA ILE A 361 -21.70 -16.29 1.53
C ILE A 361 -23.13 -16.76 1.21
N TYR A 362 -23.99 -15.86 0.71
CA TYR A 362 -25.41 -16.22 0.42
C TYR A 362 -25.59 -16.92 -0.95
N THR A 363 -24.61 -16.89 -1.86
CA THR A 363 -24.67 -17.69 -3.08
C THR A 363 -24.35 -19.16 -2.83
N ASP A 364 -23.61 -19.50 -1.77
CA ASP A 364 -23.33 -20.90 -1.40
C ASP A 364 -24.49 -21.57 -0.65
N SER A 365 -25.42 -20.79 -0.05
CA SER A 365 -26.57 -21.34 0.69
C SER A 365 -27.79 -21.64 -0.20
N THR A 366 -27.79 -21.23 -1.47
CA THR A 366 -28.90 -21.48 -2.43
C THR A 366 -28.57 -22.55 -3.47
N GLY A 367 -27.47 -23.25 -3.32
CA GLY A 367 -27.00 -24.31 -4.24
C GLY A 367 -27.25 -25.74 -3.77
N CYS A 368 -28.14 -25.96 -2.80
CA CYS A 368 -28.64 -27.29 -2.42
C CYS A 368 -30.17 -27.29 -2.50
N ASP A 369 -30.69 -27.52 -3.73
CA ASP A 369 -31.99 -28.12 -4.00
C ASP A 369 -31.87 -28.90 -5.31
#